data_9860186295b9fe05d0690f93e207cbe5
#
_entry.id   9860186295b9fe05d0690f93e207cbe5
#
_cell.length_a   1.000
_cell.length_b   1.000
_cell.length_c   1.000
_cell.angle_alpha   90.00
_cell.angle_beta   90.00
_cell.angle_gamma   90.00
#
_symmetry.space_group_name_H-M   'P 1'
#
loop_
_entity.id
_entity.type
_entity.pdbx_description
1 polymer ?
#
loop_
_entity_poly.entity_id
_entity_poly.type
_entity_poly.pdbx_seq_one_letter_code
_entity_poly.pdbx_strand_id
1 'polypeptide(L)'
;MLRNVLFILFATALLTGCEDKRAALVSRTQVIMGTFATLSLEEKNAVNIQKGFQHLKDLESILSSYQKDADVYQLNQQKQLVSNPTLKDILKKSKAYHTLTQGYFDITIGSITKALYHFGEAEKIPTKEERDKAILGIDKIHTQNSIITLDKTITLDLGGIGKGYAVDSLSTYYHTLGIEKGKIALSGDIRCLDQCSIGIQDPHHEEKVLTTLHAKIPDLSISTSGTYRRFIESKTHHHLINPKSKSQGHAFVSVTIVTQADNTLCDVMATALSTMPKAIALKFARSQNDFGYLFITPQGEVIKGNLEKFVSHSQF
;
A
#
# COMPACT_ATOMS: atom_id res chain seq x y z
N MET A 1 56.00 -11.52 66.09
CA MET A 1 54.62 -11.04 65.73
C MET A 1 54.55 -10.83 64.25
N LEU A 2 54.09 -11.88 63.51
CA LEU A 2 53.85 -11.78 62.07
C LEU A 2 52.41 -11.33 61.81
N ARG A 3 52.22 -10.22 61.09
CA ARG A 3 50.95 -9.74 60.64
C ARG A 3 50.70 -10.23 59.18
N ASN A 4 49.78 -11.17 59.04
CA ASN A 4 49.32 -11.64 57.71
C ASN A 4 48.46 -10.55 57.06
N VAL A 5 48.89 -10.09 55.87
CA VAL A 5 48.12 -9.20 55.02
C VAL A 5 47.44 -10.10 53.96
N LEU A 6 46.13 -10.14 54.05
CA LEU A 6 45.28 -10.92 53.11
C LEU A 6 44.97 -10.01 51.92
N PHE A 7 45.54 -10.35 50.74
CA PHE A 7 45.20 -9.68 49.47
C PHE A 7 43.90 -10.30 48.91
N ILE A 8 42.83 -9.51 48.93
CA ILE A 8 41.58 -9.87 48.22
C ILE A 8 41.69 -9.36 46.79
N LEU A 9 41.87 -10.27 45.83
CA LEU A 9 41.75 -9.97 44.39
C LEU A 9 40.25 -9.82 44.05
N PHE A 10 39.83 -8.59 43.77
CA PHE A 10 38.53 -8.34 43.14
C PHE A 10 38.64 -8.61 41.63
N ALA A 11 38.10 -9.75 41.19
CA ALA A 11 37.92 -10.05 39.77
C ALA A 11 36.70 -9.28 39.25
N THR A 12 36.90 -8.12 38.61
CA THR A 12 35.86 -7.44 37.88
C THR A 12 35.58 -8.19 36.56
N ALA A 13 34.51 -8.99 36.55
CA ALA A 13 33.97 -9.55 35.29
C ALA A 13 33.39 -8.41 34.46
N LEU A 14 34.11 -8.05 33.42
CA LEU A 14 33.61 -7.21 32.36
C LEU A 14 32.52 -7.99 31.60
N LEU A 15 31.25 -7.77 31.97
CA LEU A 15 30.11 -8.16 31.15
C LEU A 15 30.11 -7.24 29.93
N THR A 16 30.78 -7.65 28.87
CA THR A 16 30.56 -7.08 27.53
C THR A 16 29.20 -7.54 27.08
N GLY A 17 28.17 -6.76 27.38
CA GLY A 17 26.88 -6.87 26.75
C GLY A 17 27.08 -6.64 25.24
N CYS A 18 26.88 -7.66 24.41
CA CYS A 18 26.65 -7.45 23.00
C CYS A 18 25.37 -6.64 22.84
N GLU A 19 25.47 -5.31 22.86
CA GLU A 19 24.44 -4.49 22.25
C GLU A 19 24.42 -4.87 20.75
N ASP A 20 23.35 -5.54 20.34
CA ASP A 20 23.04 -5.72 18.92
C ASP A 20 22.84 -4.33 18.31
N LYS A 21 23.93 -3.72 17.87
CA LYS A 21 23.90 -2.46 17.12
C LYS A 21 23.18 -2.77 15.81
N ARG A 22 21.84 -2.54 15.81
CA ARG A 22 21.09 -2.57 14.54
C ARG A 22 21.86 -1.70 13.55
N ALA A 23 22.28 -2.30 12.43
CA ALA A 23 23.03 -1.58 11.42
C ALA A 23 22.20 -0.36 10.96
N ALA A 24 22.84 0.81 10.92
CA ALA A 24 22.19 2.03 10.49
C ALA A 24 21.69 1.87 9.06
N LEU A 25 20.43 2.25 8.80
CA LEU A 25 19.85 2.24 7.47
C LEU A 25 20.15 3.57 6.77
N VAL A 26 20.65 3.49 5.54
CA VAL A 26 20.72 4.61 4.62
C VAL A 26 19.38 4.74 3.92
N SER A 27 18.76 5.92 4.00
CA SER A 27 17.46 6.19 3.39
C SER A 27 17.59 7.23 2.29
N ARG A 28 16.87 7.03 1.19
CA ARG A 28 16.72 7.99 0.11
C ARG A 28 15.28 8.05 -0.35
N THR A 29 14.85 9.24 -0.82
CA THR A 29 13.48 9.48 -1.27
C THR A 29 13.47 10.08 -2.67
N GLN A 30 12.57 9.61 -3.53
CA GLN A 30 12.25 10.17 -4.85
C GLN A 30 10.73 10.25 -5.01
N VAL A 31 10.27 11.09 -5.94
CA VAL A 31 8.86 11.08 -6.37
C VAL A 31 8.72 10.09 -7.52
N ILE A 32 7.98 9.01 -7.30
CA ILE A 32 7.74 7.94 -8.29
C ILE A 32 6.30 7.44 -8.07
N MET A 33 5.60 7.07 -9.13
CA MET A 33 4.19 6.62 -9.10
C MET A 33 3.25 7.66 -8.44
N GLY A 34 3.56 8.94 -8.66
CA GLY A 34 2.77 10.05 -8.13
C GLY A 34 2.85 10.22 -6.61
N THR A 35 3.84 9.61 -5.93
CA THR A 35 4.00 9.68 -4.47
C THR A 35 5.47 9.71 -4.05
N PHE A 36 5.72 9.89 -2.75
CA PHE A 36 7.06 9.74 -2.20
C PHE A 36 7.42 8.26 -2.04
N ALA A 37 8.43 7.82 -2.79
CA ALA A 37 9.06 6.52 -2.65
C ALA A 37 10.31 6.67 -1.77
N THR A 38 10.33 6.05 -0.59
CA THR A 38 11.47 6.03 0.33
C THR A 38 12.02 4.61 0.43
N LEU A 39 13.29 4.44 0.07
CA LEU A 39 14.00 3.18 0.16
C LEU A 39 15.08 3.29 1.22
N SER A 40 15.10 2.35 2.16
CA SER A 40 16.04 2.32 3.28
C SER A 40 16.71 0.95 3.31
N LEU A 41 18.03 0.90 3.16
CA LEU A 41 18.84 -0.34 3.19
C LEU A 41 20.03 -0.18 4.12
N GLU A 42 20.61 -1.29 4.58
CA GLU A 42 21.90 -1.27 5.26
C GLU A 42 22.98 -0.59 4.39
N GLU A 43 23.94 0.10 5.00
CA GLU A 43 24.97 0.87 4.30
C GLU A 43 25.73 0.03 3.24
N LYS A 44 26.04 -1.24 3.54
CA LYS A 44 26.67 -2.17 2.58
C LYS A 44 25.86 -2.38 1.30
N ASN A 45 24.55 -2.14 1.35
CA ASN A 45 23.60 -2.31 0.25
C ASN A 45 23.13 -0.96 -0.34
N ALA A 46 23.67 0.18 0.12
CA ALA A 46 23.21 1.52 -0.27
C ALA A 46 23.25 1.77 -1.79
N VAL A 47 24.19 1.15 -2.51
CA VAL A 47 24.27 1.22 -3.99
C VAL A 47 23.03 0.67 -4.67
N ASN A 48 22.33 -0.29 -4.06
CA ASN A 48 21.13 -0.91 -4.62
C ASN A 48 19.87 -0.04 -4.44
N ILE A 49 19.93 1.04 -3.65
CA ILE A 49 18.81 1.99 -3.54
C ILE A 49 18.52 2.62 -4.90
N GLN A 50 19.58 3.04 -5.63
CA GLN A 50 19.38 3.64 -6.97
C GLN A 50 18.80 2.62 -7.98
N LYS A 51 19.23 1.36 -7.92
CA LYS A 51 18.65 0.29 -8.74
C LYS A 51 17.17 0.05 -8.38
N GLY A 52 16.84 0.13 -7.08
CA GLY A 52 15.45 0.06 -6.62
C GLY A 52 14.58 1.18 -7.18
N PHE A 53 15.05 2.41 -7.20
CA PHE A 53 14.32 3.51 -7.84
C PHE A 53 14.15 3.30 -9.35
N GLN A 54 15.17 2.77 -10.03
CA GLN A 54 15.02 2.45 -11.47
C GLN A 54 13.96 1.37 -11.67
N HIS A 55 13.97 0.31 -10.87
CA HIS A 55 12.95 -0.75 -10.92
C HIS A 55 11.52 -0.18 -10.73
N LEU A 56 11.33 0.75 -9.79
CA LEU A 56 10.03 1.41 -9.60
C LEU A 56 9.62 2.28 -10.79
N LYS A 57 10.57 2.98 -11.43
CA LYS A 57 10.31 3.77 -12.64
C LYS A 57 9.94 2.89 -13.83
N ASP A 58 10.59 1.74 -13.96
CA ASP A 58 10.26 0.77 -15.01
C ASP A 58 8.82 0.24 -14.82
N LEU A 59 8.41 -0.01 -13.56
CA LEU A 59 7.02 -0.36 -13.26
C LEU A 59 6.04 0.79 -13.51
N GLU A 60 6.42 2.03 -13.16
CA GLU A 60 5.60 3.21 -13.43
C GLU A 60 5.33 3.39 -14.92
N SER A 61 6.33 3.13 -15.79
CA SER A 61 6.16 3.18 -17.25
C SER A 61 5.17 2.15 -17.81
N ILE A 62 4.85 1.13 -17.03
CA ILE A 62 3.82 0.12 -17.38
C ILE A 62 2.48 0.48 -16.73
N LEU A 63 2.47 0.80 -15.42
CA LEU A 63 1.27 0.84 -14.60
C LEU A 63 0.60 2.21 -14.50
N SER A 64 1.28 3.29 -14.93
CA SER A 64 0.72 4.63 -14.80
C SER A 64 -0.47 4.84 -15.74
N SER A 65 -1.56 5.36 -15.17
CA SER A 65 -2.70 5.86 -15.95
C SER A 65 -2.60 7.36 -16.25
N TYR A 66 -1.46 7.99 -15.92
CA TYR A 66 -1.19 9.44 -16.07
C TYR A 66 -0.10 9.74 -17.09
N GLN A 67 0.99 8.95 -17.08
CA GLN A 67 2.09 9.13 -18.03
C GLN A 67 1.66 8.65 -19.42
N LYS A 68 1.74 9.54 -20.41
CA LYS A 68 1.21 9.29 -21.76
C LYS A 68 1.82 8.06 -22.44
N ASP A 69 3.10 7.79 -22.17
CA ASP A 69 3.84 6.66 -22.76
C ASP A 69 3.67 5.36 -21.98
N ALA A 70 2.98 5.37 -20.82
CA ALA A 70 2.76 4.18 -20.02
C ALA A 70 1.70 3.26 -20.64
N ASP A 71 1.91 1.94 -20.47
CA ASP A 71 1.04 0.93 -21.10
C ASP A 71 -0.43 1.04 -20.68
N VAL A 72 -0.71 1.29 -19.37
CA VAL A 72 -2.09 1.44 -18.89
C VAL A 72 -2.73 2.70 -19.48
N TYR A 73 -1.98 3.81 -19.61
CA TYR A 73 -2.49 5.00 -20.28
C TYR A 73 -2.83 4.70 -21.75
N GLN A 74 -1.89 4.08 -22.49
CA GLN A 74 -2.09 3.71 -23.89
C GLN A 74 -3.27 2.73 -24.05
N LEU A 75 -3.39 1.74 -23.18
CA LEU A 75 -4.51 0.80 -23.16
C LEU A 75 -5.85 1.52 -22.94
N ASN A 76 -5.88 2.51 -22.04
CA ASN A 76 -7.08 3.33 -21.81
C ASN A 76 -7.46 4.16 -23.02
N GLN A 77 -6.49 4.67 -23.80
CA GLN A 77 -6.76 5.47 -25.00
C GLN A 77 -7.13 4.60 -26.21
N GLN A 78 -6.33 3.59 -26.50
CA GLN A 78 -6.46 2.77 -27.71
C GLN A 78 -7.47 1.64 -27.55
N LYS A 79 -7.84 1.29 -26.30
CA LYS A 79 -8.71 0.16 -25.93
C LYS A 79 -8.13 -1.22 -26.30
N GLN A 80 -6.92 -1.26 -26.81
CA GLN A 80 -6.19 -2.47 -27.17
C GLN A 80 -4.69 -2.25 -27.02
N LEU A 81 -3.98 -3.25 -26.50
CA LEU A 81 -2.52 -3.21 -26.35
C LEU A 81 -1.95 -4.63 -26.39
N VAL A 82 -0.73 -4.78 -26.93
CA VAL A 82 0.07 -6.00 -26.77
C VAL A 82 0.58 -6.04 -25.33
N SER A 83 0.20 -7.08 -24.58
CA SER A 83 0.54 -7.17 -23.16
C SER A 83 1.99 -7.57 -22.93
N ASN A 84 2.61 -6.95 -21.92
CA ASN A 84 3.82 -7.48 -21.30
C ASN A 84 3.46 -8.37 -20.08
N PRO A 85 4.43 -9.14 -19.52
CA PRO A 85 4.18 -10.02 -18.38
C PRO A 85 3.65 -9.30 -17.14
N THR A 86 4.16 -8.11 -16.83
CA THR A 86 3.76 -7.31 -15.66
C THR A 86 2.30 -6.87 -15.76
N LEU A 87 1.90 -6.29 -16.90
CA LEU A 87 0.52 -5.85 -17.11
C LEU A 87 -0.45 -7.02 -17.09
N LYS A 88 -0.06 -8.16 -17.67
CA LYS A 88 -0.88 -9.38 -17.65
C LYS A 88 -1.07 -9.92 -16.22
N ASP A 89 -0.02 -9.90 -15.41
CA ASP A 89 -0.08 -10.39 -14.02
C ASP A 89 -0.96 -9.50 -13.15
N ILE A 90 -0.76 -8.18 -13.18
CA ILE A 90 -1.56 -7.26 -12.36
C ILE A 90 -3.05 -7.28 -12.75
N LEU A 91 -3.39 -7.44 -14.04
CA LEU A 91 -4.78 -7.60 -14.47
C LEU A 91 -5.38 -8.92 -13.99
N LYS A 92 -4.61 -10.00 -14.01
CA LYS A 92 -5.03 -11.29 -13.43
C LYS A 92 -5.29 -11.18 -11.93
N LYS A 93 -4.35 -10.57 -11.18
CA LYS A 93 -4.51 -10.31 -9.74
C LYS A 93 -5.74 -9.43 -9.47
N SER A 94 -5.95 -8.38 -10.27
CA SER A 94 -7.11 -7.49 -10.14
C SER A 94 -8.44 -8.22 -10.30
N LYS A 95 -8.55 -9.18 -11.23
CA LYS A 95 -9.74 -10.04 -11.37
C LYS A 95 -9.96 -10.93 -10.15
N ALA A 96 -8.90 -11.53 -9.62
CA ALA A 96 -8.97 -12.34 -8.40
C ALA A 96 -9.42 -11.51 -7.19
N TYR A 97 -8.86 -10.33 -7.01
CA TYR A 97 -9.22 -9.44 -5.90
C TYR A 97 -10.62 -8.83 -6.05
N HIS A 98 -11.07 -8.55 -7.27
CA HIS A 98 -12.46 -8.18 -7.52
C HIS A 98 -13.42 -9.26 -6.98
N THR A 99 -13.15 -10.52 -7.30
CA THR A 99 -13.95 -11.66 -6.81
C THR A 99 -13.86 -11.77 -5.28
N LEU A 100 -12.66 -11.74 -4.72
CA LEU A 100 -12.42 -11.85 -3.28
C LEU A 100 -13.15 -10.76 -2.48
N THR A 101 -13.11 -9.52 -2.97
CA THR A 101 -13.78 -8.38 -2.33
C THR A 101 -15.25 -8.24 -2.72
N GLN A 102 -15.81 -9.23 -3.43
CA GLN A 102 -17.20 -9.20 -3.89
C GLN A 102 -17.53 -7.94 -4.71
N GLY A 103 -16.57 -7.45 -5.51
CA GLY A 103 -16.75 -6.27 -6.37
C GLY A 103 -16.61 -4.92 -5.66
N TYR A 104 -16.16 -4.87 -4.40
CA TYR A 104 -15.82 -3.60 -3.74
C TYR A 104 -14.43 -3.06 -4.13
N PHE A 105 -13.61 -3.89 -4.75
CA PHE A 105 -12.44 -3.49 -5.50
C PHE A 105 -12.68 -3.77 -6.99
N ASP A 106 -12.52 -2.75 -7.83
CA ASP A 106 -12.67 -2.85 -9.28
C ASP A 106 -11.78 -1.82 -9.98
N ILE A 107 -10.82 -2.28 -10.76
CA ILE A 107 -9.90 -1.39 -11.49
C ILE A 107 -10.57 -0.64 -12.64
N THR A 108 -11.79 -1.03 -13.06
CA THR A 108 -12.58 -0.27 -14.04
C THR A 108 -13.21 1.00 -13.44
N ILE A 109 -12.98 1.24 -12.13
CA ILE A 109 -13.35 2.47 -11.42
C ILE A 109 -12.78 3.72 -12.11
N GLY A 110 -11.76 3.58 -12.95
CA GLY A 110 -11.23 4.63 -13.80
C GLY A 110 -12.30 5.32 -14.68
N SER A 111 -13.37 4.61 -15.01
CA SER A 111 -14.55 5.21 -15.69
C SER A 111 -15.23 6.29 -14.83
N ILE A 112 -14.95 6.35 -13.53
CA ILE A 112 -15.41 7.40 -12.62
C ILE A 112 -14.25 8.29 -12.20
N THR A 113 -13.19 7.71 -11.62
CA THR A 113 -12.06 8.48 -11.06
C THR A 113 -11.29 9.27 -12.11
N LYS A 114 -11.11 8.72 -13.31
CA LYS A 114 -10.37 9.33 -14.42
C LYS A 114 -11.29 10.04 -15.39
N ALA A 115 -12.37 9.40 -15.83
CA ALA A 115 -13.19 9.94 -16.89
C ALA A 115 -14.21 10.99 -16.41
N LEU A 116 -14.57 11.02 -15.12
CA LEU A 116 -15.54 11.98 -14.57
C LEU A 116 -14.91 12.95 -13.55
N TYR A 117 -14.20 12.44 -12.54
CA TYR A 117 -13.55 13.29 -11.52
C TYR A 117 -12.26 13.92 -12.01
N HIS A 118 -11.54 13.28 -12.93
CA HIS A 118 -10.22 13.68 -13.42
C HIS A 118 -9.19 13.89 -12.29
N PHE A 119 -9.23 13.05 -11.24
CA PHE A 119 -8.30 13.17 -10.12
C PHE A 119 -6.85 13.26 -10.59
N GLY A 120 -6.14 14.33 -10.13
CA GLY A 120 -4.76 14.61 -10.48
C GLY A 120 -4.56 15.28 -11.85
N GLU A 121 -5.63 15.71 -12.51
CA GLU A 121 -5.64 16.44 -13.79
C GLU A 121 -6.54 17.68 -13.67
N ALA A 122 -7.40 17.97 -14.63
CA ALA A 122 -8.41 19.02 -14.55
C ALA A 122 -9.60 18.55 -13.70
N GLU A 123 -9.42 18.52 -12.38
CA GLU A 123 -10.36 17.95 -11.42
C GLU A 123 -11.73 18.63 -11.43
N LYS A 124 -12.80 17.84 -11.40
CA LYS A 124 -14.17 18.31 -11.24
C LYS A 124 -14.99 17.34 -10.40
N ILE A 125 -16.07 17.83 -9.80
CA ILE A 125 -17.05 17.02 -9.08
C ILE A 125 -18.19 16.68 -10.05
N PRO A 126 -18.33 15.39 -10.48
CA PRO A 126 -19.41 14.99 -11.37
C PRO A 126 -20.76 14.95 -10.63
N THR A 127 -21.85 15.19 -11.37
CA THR A 127 -23.20 15.03 -10.84
C THR A 127 -23.51 13.56 -10.52
N LYS A 128 -24.57 13.33 -9.75
CA LYS A 128 -25.03 11.95 -9.49
C LYS A 128 -25.42 11.23 -10.79
N GLU A 129 -26.10 11.94 -11.69
CA GLU A 129 -26.55 11.41 -12.98
C GLU A 129 -25.37 11.01 -13.87
N GLU A 130 -24.28 11.77 -13.89
CA GLU A 130 -23.05 11.41 -14.61
C GLU A 130 -22.44 10.14 -14.03
N ARG A 131 -22.34 10.03 -12.70
CA ARG A 131 -21.79 8.83 -12.05
C ARG A 131 -22.67 7.60 -12.27
N ASP A 132 -24.00 7.73 -12.17
CA ASP A 132 -24.93 6.62 -12.35
C ASP A 132 -24.84 6.03 -13.78
N LYS A 133 -24.54 6.86 -14.80
CA LYS A 133 -24.34 6.44 -16.18
C LYS A 133 -22.99 5.78 -16.43
N ALA A 134 -22.00 5.94 -15.54
CA ALA A 134 -20.67 5.32 -15.72
C ALA A 134 -20.79 3.79 -15.77
N ILE A 135 -20.12 3.17 -16.72
CA ILE A 135 -20.11 1.71 -16.87
C ILE A 135 -18.82 1.19 -16.23
N LEU A 136 -18.97 0.21 -15.36
CA LEU A 136 -17.90 -0.55 -14.72
C LEU A 136 -18.06 -2.02 -15.10
N GLY A 137 -17.04 -2.82 -14.91
CA GLY A 137 -17.10 -4.27 -15.06
C GLY A 137 -15.76 -4.88 -15.42
N ILE A 138 -15.21 -5.64 -14.48
CA ILE A 138 -13.94 -6.36 -14.63
C ILE A 138 -13.99 -7.41 -15.75
N ASP A 139 -15.17 -7.91 -16.08
CA ASP A 139 -15.46 -8.85 -17.18
C ASP A 139 -15.27 -8.21 -18.57
N LYS A 140 -15.31 -6.88 -18.66
CA LYS A 140 -15.07 -6.09 -19.87
C LYS A 140 -13.58 -5.95 -20.26
N ILE A 141 -12.69 -6.59 -19.51
CA ILE A 141 -11.26 -6.71 -19.80
C ILE A 141 -10.99 -8.09 -20.36
N HIS A 142 -10.60 -8.16 -21.62
CA HIS A 142 -10.31 -9.42 -22.30
C HIS A 142 -8.82 -9.56 -22.58
N THR A 143 -8.31 -10.78 -22.50
CA THR A 143 -6.93 -11.10 -22.84
C THR A 143 -6.93 -12.33 -23.74
N GLN A 144 -6.47 -12.18 -24.98
CA GLN A 144 -6.37 -13.26 -25.96
C GLN A 144 -5.09 -13.11 -26.77
N ASN A 145 -4.31 -14.18 -26.94
CA ASN A 145 -3.09 -14.22 -27.74
C ASN A 145 -2.12 -13.05 -27.44
N SER A 146 -1.89 -12.77 -26.15
CA SER A 146 -1.06 -11.65 -25.66
C SER A 146 -1.59 -10.26 -26.02
N ILE A 147 -2.83 -10.12 -26.48
CA ILE A 147 -3.49 -8.84 -26.69
C ILE A 147 -4.48 -8.64 -25.53
N ILE A 148 -4.43 -7.48 -24.91
CA ILE A 148 -5.44 -7.01 -23.95
C ILE A 148 -6.36 -6.06 -24.69
N THR A 149 -7.67 -6.26 -24.54
CA THR A 149 -8.72 -5.42 -25.12
C THR A 149 -9.67 -4.97 -24.02
N LEU A 150 -9.99 -3.68 -24.03
CA LEU A 150 -11.01 -3.09 -23.16
C LEU A 150 -12.27 -2.80 -23.95
N ASP A 151 -13.43 -3.02 -23.34
CA ASP A 151 -14.67 -2.43 -23.85
C ASP A 151 -14.50 -0.89 -23.93
N LYS A 152 -15.09 -0.27 -24.96
CA LYS A 152 -14.96 1.18 -25.22
C LYS A 152 -15.46 2.04 -24.05
N THR A 153 -16.36 1.50 -23.23
CA THR A 153 -17.04 2.21 -22.14
C THR A 153 -16.24 2.24 -20.84
N ILE A 154 -15.19 1.41 -20.69
CA ILE A 154 -14.42 1.33 -19.45
C ILE A 154 -13.06 2.02 -19.56
N THR A 155 -12.59 2.51 -18.41
CA THR A 155 -11.25 3.07 -18.21
C THR A 155 -10.64 2.44 -16.97
N LEU A 156 -9.37 2.06 -17.04
CA LEU A 156 -8.67 1.45 -15.92
C LEU A 156 -8.03 2.51 -15.02
N ASP A 157 -8.10 2.26 -13.72
CA ASP A 157 -7.33 2.95 -12.68
C ASP A 157 -6.74 1.92 -11.74
N LEU A 158 -5.41 1.82 -11.71
CA LEU A 158 -4.69 0.89 -10.86
C LEU A 158 -4.27 1.51 -9.52
N GLY A 159 -4.80 2.67 -9.14
CA GLY A 159 -4.42 3.41 -7.93
C GLY A 159 -4.56 2.64 -6.62
N GLY A 160 -5.46 1.66 -6.54
CA GLY A 160 -5.69 0.82 -5.35
C GLY A 160 -5.02 -0.55 -5.39
N ILE A 161 -4.06 -0.78 -6.31
CA ILE A 161 -3.27 -2.01 -6.40
C ILE A 161 -1.84 -1.77 -6.85
N GLY A 162 -1.61 -0.72 -7.64
CA GLY A 162 -0.35 -0.52 -8.35
C GLY A 162 0.84 -0.26 -7.44
N LYS A 163 0.64 0.43 -6.31
CA LYS A 163 1.70 0.72 -5.35
C LYS A 163 2.08 -0.52 -4.55
N GLY A 164 1.08 -1.26 -4.05
CA GLY A 164 1.31 -2.53 -3.38
C GLY A 164 2.04 -3.52 -4.29
N TYR A 165 1.63 -3.62 -5.55
CA TYR A 165 2.30 -4.45 -6.55
C TYR A 165 3.76 -4.04 -6.78
N ALA A 166 4.05 -2.75 -6.85
CA ALA A 166 5.40 -2.25 -7.04
C ALA A 166 6.29 -2.53 -5.81
N VAL A 167 5.74 -2.41 -4.60
CA VAL A 167 6.43 -2.77 -3.34
C VAL A 167 6.81 -4.24 -3.33
N ASP A 168 5.90 -5.14 -3.71
CA ASP A 168 6.17 -6.59 -3.77
C ASP A 168 7.22 -6.93 -4.83
N SER A 169 7.10 -6.34 -6.02
CA SER A 169 8.06 -6.54 -7.10
C SER A 169 9.47 -6.10 -6.70
N LEU A 170 9.59 -4.93 -6.04
CA LEU A 170 10.89 -4.44 -5.56
C LEU A 170 11.42 -5.28 -4.39
N SER A 171 10.56 -5.74 -3.48
CA SER A 171 10.95 -6.66 -2.40
C SER A 171 11.52 -7.94 -2.97
N THR A 172 10.83 -8.54 -3.94
CA THR A 172 11.31 -9.73 -4.65
C THR A 172 12.67 -9.48 -5.31
N TYR A 173 12.83 -8.34 -6.00
CA TYR A 173 14.09 -7.96 -6.61
C TYR A 173 15.22 -7.86 -5.56
N TYR A 174 14.97 -7.21 -4.42
CA TYR A 174 15.97 -7.12 -3.35
C TYR A 174 16.34 -8.47 -2.76
N HIS A 175 15.39 -9.37 -2.56
CA HIS A 175 15.69 -10.75 -2.11
C HIS A 175 16.55 -11.53 -3.12
N THR A 176 16.38 -11.33 -4.45
CA THR A 176 17.27 -11.95 -5.46
C THR A 176 18.72 -11.46 -5.35
N LEU A 177 18.94 -10.28 -4.74
CA LEU A 177 20.26 -9.71 -4.45
C LEU A 177 20.79 -10.09 -3.05
N GLY A 178 20.08 -10.94 -2.29
CA GLY A 178 20.42 -11.30 -0.92
C GLY A 178 20.22 -10.15 0.08
N ILE A 179 19.38 -9.17 -0.24
CA ILE A 179 19.07 -8.04 0.64
C ILE A 179 17.84 -8.39 1.46
N GLU A 180 18.05 -8.69 2.73
CA GLU A 180 17.00 -9.14 3.65
C GLU A 180 16.68 -8.10 4.74
N LYS A 181 17.41 -6.96 4.77
CA LYS A 181 17.22 -5.90 5.77
C LYS A 181 17.00 -4.57 5.11
N GLY A 182 15.93 -3.90 5.52
CA GLY A 182 15.56 -2.61 5.00
C GLY A 182 14.07 -2.34 5.05
N LYS A 183 13.67 -1.26 4.40
CA LYS A 183 12.29 -0.83 4.28
C LYS A 183 12.03 -0.23 2.91
N ILE A 184 10.95 -0.65 2.28
CA ILE A 184 10.41 -0.09 1.06
C ILE A 184 9.12 0.64 1.45
N ALA A 185 8.99 1.91 1.09
CA ALA A 185 7.78 2.69 1.37
C ALA A 185 7.39 3.53 0.14
N LEU A 186 6.21 3.30 -0.38
CA LEU A 186 5.53 4.12 -1.38
C LEU A 186 4.33 4.78 -0.72
N SER A 187 4.56 5.93 -0.03
CA SER A 187 3.57 6.57 0.82
C SER A 187 3.04 5.61 1.91
N GLY A 188 1.76 5.26 1.87
CA GLY A 188 1.12 4.35 2.82
C GLY A 188 1.36 2.86 2.58
N ASP A 189 1.99 2.48 1.45
CA ASP A 189 2.30 1.10 1.09
C ASP A 189 3.73 0.79 1.49
N ILE A 190 3.91 -0.05 2.50
CA ILE A 190 5.21 -0.25 3.16
C ILE A 190 5.48 -1.75 3.30
N ARG A 191 6.73 -2.14 2.97
CA ARG A 191 7.29 -3.45 3.27
C ARG A 191 8.49 -3.31 4.17
N CYS A 192 8.46 -3.96 5.33
CA CYS A 192 9.64 -4.19 6.15
C CYS A 192 10.30 -5.48 5.67
N LEU A 193 11.52 -5.42 5.14
CA LEU A 193 12.27 -6.65 4.78
C LEU A 193 12.71 -7.42 6.03
N ASP A 194 12.88 -6.70 7.14
CA ASP A 194 13.15 -7.22 8.48
C ASP A 194 12.21 -6.52 9.47
N GLN A 195 12.51 -6.54 10.75
CA GLN A 195 11.75 -5.82 11.77
C GLN A 195 11.88 -4.31 11.57
N CYS A 196 10.76 -3.63 11.53
CA CYS A 196 10.73 -2.17 11.43
C CYS A 196 9.61 -1.56 12.29
N SER A 197 9.66 -0.24 12.44
CA SER A 197 8.62 0.53 13.11
C SER A 197 7.97 1.47 12.11
N ILE A 198 6.63 1.58 12.16
CA ILE A 198 5.83 2.36 11.23
C ILE A 198 4.84 3.19 12.02
N GLY A 199 4.93 4.52 11.87
CA GLY A 199 3.95 5.45 12.42
C GLY A 199 2.67 5.45 11.59
N ILE A 200 1.53 5.25 12.22
CA ILE A 200 0.22 5.44 11.61
C ILE A 200 -0.22 6.87 11.89
N GLN A 201 -0.42 7.63 10.84
CA GLN A 201 -0.82 9.04 10.94
C GLN A 201 -2.21 9.17 11.56
N ASP A 202 -2.39 10.19 12.40
CA ASP A 202 -3.70 10.61 12.88
C ASP A 202 -4.45 11.30 11.71
N PRO A 203 -5.60 10.77 11.25
CA PRO A 203 -6.36 11.36 10.14
C PRO A 203 -7.04 12.68 10.48
N HIS A 204 -7.16 13.01 11.78
CA HIS A 204 -7.75 14.23 12.28
C HIS A 204 -6.71 15.31 12.61
N HIS A 205 -5.44 14.92 12.85
CA HIS A 205 -4.34 15.81 13.18
C HIS A 205 -3.11 15.41 12.33
N GLU A 206 -2.93 16.04 11.18
CA GLU A 206 -1.94 15.65 10.17
C GLU A 206 -0.49 15.63 10.67
N GLU A 207 -0.17 16.45 11.71
CA GLU A 207 1.15 16.52 12.34
C GLU A 207 1.40 15.42 13.38
N LYS A 208 0.38 14.58 13.70
CA LYS A 208 0.48 13.59 14.76
C LYS A 208 0.53 12.17 14.23
N VAL A 209 1.27 11.33 14.96
CA VAL A 209 1.22 9.88 14.83
C VAL A 209 0.18 9.38 15.84
N LEU A 210 -0.84 8.68 15.36
CA LEU A 210 -1.87 8.06 16.21
C LEU A 210 -1.28 6.92 17.04
N THR A 211 -0.50 6.06 16.39
CA THR A 211 0.19 4.92 17.01
C THR A 211 1.38 4.51 16.19
N THR A 212 2.34 3.83 16.81
CA THR A 212 3.46 3.20 16.10
C THR A 212 3.28 1.69 16.15
N LEU A 213 3.29 1.07 14.98
CA LEU A 213 3.30 -0.38 14.80
C LEU A 213 4.74 -0.87 14.70
N HIS A 214 5.09 -1.88 15.50
CA HIS A 214 6.41 -2.52 15.48
C HIS A 214 6.26 -3.93 14.92
N ALA A 215 6.91 -4.23 13.82
CA ALA A 215 6.88 -5.54 13.18
C ALA A 215 7.39 -6.63 14.14
N LYS A 216 6.64 -7.69 14.33
CA LYS A 216 7.05 -8.89 15.09
C LYS A 216 7.68 -9.95 14.19
N ILE A 217 7.46 -9.86 12.91
CA ILE A 217 7.84 -10.82 11.89
C ILE A 217 8.58 -10.10 10.76
N PRO A 218 9.52 -10.76 10.06
CA PRO A 218 10.11 -10.22 8.85
C PRO A 218 9.07 -10.17 7.71
N ASP A 219 9.39 -9.46 6.67
CA ASP A 219 8.55 -9.29 5.48
C ASP A 219 7.13 -8.79 5.77
N LEU A 220 6.99 -7.95 6.82
CA LEU A 220 5.70 -7.37 7.14
C LEU A 220 5.28 -6.36 6.06
N SER A 221 4.10 -6.58 5.49
CA SER A 221 3.42 -5.67 4.59
C SER A 221 2.38 -4.84 5.33
N ILE A 222 2.33 -3.55 5.02
CA ILE A 222 1.33 -2.60 5.55
C ILE A 222 0.86 -1.72 4.42
N SER A 223 -0.44 -1.48 4.34
CA SER A 223 -1.02 -0.42 3.50
C SER A 223 -2.05 0.37 4.27
N THR A 224 -2.07 1.68 4.04
CA THR A 224 -3.06 2.60 4.62
C THR A 224 -3.73 3.41 3.53
N SER A 225 -5.04 3.25 3.40
CA SER A 225 -5.91 4.11 2.59
C SER A 225 -6.60 5.15 3.48
N GLY A 226 -6.56 6.42 3.05
CA GLY A 226 -7.15 7.53 3.81
C GLY A 226 -7.89 8.52 2.93
N THR A 227 -9.00 9.07 3.43
CA THR A 227 -9.83 10.05 2.73
C THR A 227 -9.24 11.45 2.73
N TYR A 228 -8.25 11.70 3.59
CA TYR A 228 -7.67 13.01 3.88
C TYR A 228 -6.47 13.40 3.00
N ARG A 229 -5.98 12.47 2.16
CA ARG A 229 -4.79 12.70 1.32
C ARG A 229 -5.07 13.21 -0.08
N ARG A 230 -6.19 12.79 -0.67
CA ARG A 230 -6.54 13.12 -2.05
C ARG A 230 -8.03 13.34 -2.19
N PHE A 231 -8.42 14.59 -2.37
CA PHE A 231 -9.81 15.01 -2.48
C PHE A 231 -9.92 16.31 -3.30
N ILE A 232 -11.10 16.59 -3.82
CA ILE A 232 -11.43 17.81 -4.57
C ILE A 232 -12.26 18.72 -3.65
N GLU A 233 -11.86 19.97 -3.47
CA GLU A 233 -12.49 21.01 -2.63
C GLU A 233 -12.63 20.62 -1.15
N SER A 234 -13.17 19.45 -0.84
CA SER A 234 -13.40 18.99 0.53
C SER A 234 -13.19 17.49 0.69
N LYS A 235 -12.88 17.05 1.92
CA LYS A 235 -12.66 15.63 2.25
C LYS A 235 -13.88 14.73 1.96
N THR A 236 -15.05 15.27 1.62
CA THR A 236 -16.22 14.49 1.19
C THR A 236 -16.12 14.02 -0.26
N HIS A 237 -15.32 14.70 -1.09
CA HIS A 237 -15.10 14.34 -2.50
C HIS A 237 -13.74 13.67 -2.71
N HIS A 238 -13.41 12.69 -1.87
CA HIS A 238 -12.15 11.96 -1.95
C HIS A 238 -12.17 10.87 -3.03
N HIS A 239 -10.98 10.36 -3.36
CA HIS A 239 -10.76 9.40 -4.45
C HIS A 239 -11.22 7.96 -4.17
N LEU A 240 -11.55 7.60 -2.91
CA LEU A 240 -12.00 6.25 -2.54
C LEU A 240 -13.50 6.11 -2.85
N ILE A 241 -13.79 5.60 -4.04
CA ILE A 241 -15.14 5.48 -4.58
C ILE A 241 -15.56 4.01 -4.55
N ASN A 242 -16.76 3.76 -4.02
CA ASN A 242 -17.36 2.44 -4.00
C ASN A 242 -17.88 2.09 -5.41
N PRO A 243 -17.38 0.99 -6.04
CA PRO A 243 -17.79 0.62 -7.39
C PRO A 243 -19.29 0.31 -7.52
N LYS A 244 -19.92 -0.17 -6.45
CA LYS A 244 -21.34 -0.57 -6.47
C LYS A 244 -22.29 0.62 -6.37
N SER A 245 -21.99 1.58 -5.49
CA SER A 245 -22.82 2.78 -5.32
C SER A 245 -22.36 3.95 -6.17
N LYS A 246 -21.18 3.87 -6.78
CA LYS A 246 -20.53 4.92 -7.58
C LYS A 246 -20.37 6.24 -6.81
N SER A 247 -20.25 6.15 -5.49
CA SER A 247 -20.09 7.27 -4.57
C SER A 247 -18.95 7.00 -3.59
N GLN A 248 -18.47 8.06 -2.92
CA GLN A 248 -17.42 7.95 -1.91
C GLN A 248 -17.83 7.01 -0.77
N GLY A 249 -16.85 6.28 -0.23
CA GLY A 249 -17.00 5.58 1.03
C GLY A 249 -16.88 6.54 2.21
N HIS A 250 -17.80 6.46 3.18
CA HIS A 250 -17.84 7.39 4.32
C HIS A 250 -17.74 6.70 5.68
N ALA A 251 -17.56 5.37 5.68
CA ALA A 251 -17.52 4.59 6.92
C ALA A 251 -16.25 4.82 7.76
N PHE A 252 -15.14 5.07 7.09
CA PHE A 252 -13.82 5.23 7.70
C PHE A 252 -13.06 6.38 7.05
N VAL A 253 -12.29 7.10 7.86
CA VAL A 253 -11.35 8.12 7.37
C VAL A 253 -9.96 7.55 7.13
N SER A 254 -9.63 6.44 7.81
CA SER A 254 -8.38 5.70 7.62
C SER A 254 -8.60 4.20 7.78
N VAL A 255 -8.03 3.43 6.88
CA VAL A 255 -8.04 1.96 6.89
C VAL A 255 -6.61 1.47 6.69
N THR A 256 -6.06 0.83 7.72
CA THR A 256 -4.73 0.20 7.67
C THR A 256 -4.89 -1.31 7.71
N ILE A 257 -4.20 -1.99 6.81
CA ILE A 257 -4.11 -3.45 6.72
C ILE A 257 -2.66 -3.88 6.94
N VAL A 258 -2.45 -4.95 7.69
CA VAL A 258 -1.13 -5.54 7.94
C VAL A 258 -1.18 -7.04 7.69
N THR A 259 -0.15 -7.58 7.03
CA THR A 259 -0.02 -9.02 6.77
C THR A 259 1.43 -9.42 6.57
N GLN A 260 1.72 -10.72 6.61
CA GLN A 260 3.00 -11.27 6.13
C GLN A 260 2.93 -11.67 4.64
N ALA A 261 1.76 -11.69 4.05
CA ALA A 261 1.57 -11.92 2.62
C ALA A 261 2.07 -10.72 1.79
N ASP A 262 1.63 -10.60 0.55
CA ASP A 262 2.06 -9.52 -0.33
C ASP A 262 1.45 -8.15 0.05
N ASN A 263 2.14 -7.08 -0.30
CA ASN A 263 1.68 -5.71 -0.12
C ASN A 263 0.54 -5.36 -1.09
N THR A 264 0.47 -6.06 -2.22
CA THR A 264 -0.64 -6.00 -3.17
C THR A 264 -1.97 -6.31 -2.48
N LEU A 265 -2.01 -7.35 -1.64
CA LEU A 265 -3.18 -7.68 -0.82
C LEU A 265 -3.54 -6.54 0.14
N CYS A 266 -2.53 -5.97 0.83
CA CYS A 266 -2.75 -4.85 1.73
C CYS A 266 -3.37 -3.64 1.03
N ASP A 267 -2.82 -3.20 -0.12
CA ASP A 267 -3.30 -2.04 -0.90
C ASP A 267 -4.75 -2.24 -1.35
N VAL A 268 -5.03 -3.42 -1.92
CA VAL A 268 -6.37 -3.79 -2.38
C VAL A 268 -7.37 -3.85 -1.21
N MET A 269 -7.02 -4.49 -0.09
CA MET A 269 -7.92 -4.61 1.06
C MET A 269 -8.15 -3.25 1.74
N ALA A 270 -7.11 -2.43 1.89
CA ALA A 270 -7.25 -1.08 2.43
C ALA A 270 -8.20 -0.24 1.56
N THR A 271 -8.07 -0.32 0.23
CA THR A 271 -8.95 0.36 -0.73
C THR A 271 -10.38 -0.17 -0.66
N ALA A 272 -10.58 -1.48 -0.75
CA ALA A 272 -11.92 -2.08 -0.76
C ALA A 272 -12.70 -1.80 0.55
N LEU A 273 -12.06 -2.02 1.70
CA LEU A 273 -12.69 -1.83 3.01
C LEU A 273 -12.98 -0.35 3.30
N SER A 274 -12.19 0.58 2.76
CA SER A 274 -12.48 2.02 2.84
C SER A 274 -13.75 2.43 2.12
N THR A 275 -14.15 1.67 1.10
CA THR A 275 -15.33 1.98 0.27
C THR A 275 -16.59 1.22 0.69
N MET A 276 -16.45 0.17 1.50
CA MET A 276 -17.58 -0.64 1.98
C MET A 276 -18.43 0.11 3.01
N PRO A 277 -19.74 -0.14 3.09
CA PRO A 277 -20.56 0.21 4.25
C PRO A 277 -19.99 -0.41 5.54
N LYS A 278 -20.01 0.32 6.68
CA LYS A 278 -19.38 -0.07 7.96
C LYS A 278 -19.67 -1.52 8.37
N ALA A 279 -20.94 -1.93 8.32
CA ALA A 279 -21.35 -3.28 8.73
C ALA A 279 -20.75 -4.37 7.82
N ILE A 280 -20.70 -4.11 6.50
CA ILE A 280 -20.12 -5.05 5.53
C ILE A 280 -18.62 -5.14 5.71
N ALA A 281 -17.92 -4.00 5.83
CA ALA A 281 -16.48 -3.96 6.05
C ALA A 281 -16.07 -4.72 7.32
N LEU A 282 -16.77 -4.50 8.43
CA LEU A 282 -16.48 -5.16 9.70
C LEU A 282 -16.77 -6.68 9.64
N LYS A 283 -17.88 -7.08 9.01
CA LYS A 283 -18.19 -8.49 8.81
C LYS A 283 -17.12 -9.17 7.96
N PHE A 284 -16.72 -8.53 6.86
CA PHE A 284 -15.68 -9.05 5.97
C PHE A 284 -14.34 -9.13 6.70
N ALA A 285 -13.86 -8.05 7.33
CA ALA A 285 -12.56 -8.03 8.01
C ALA A 285 -12.48 -9.07 9.15
N ARG A 286 -13.54 -9.26 9.91
CA ARG A 286 -13.61 -10.28 10.98
C ARG A 286 -13.60 -11.71 10.47
N SER A 287 -14.03 -11.96 9.24
CA SER A 287 -14.00 -13.29 8.61
C SER A 287 -12.63 -13.67 8.05
N GLN A 288 -11.68 -12.73 8.00
CA GLN A 288 -10.34 -12.96 7.47
C GLN A 288 -9.36 -13.25 8.62
N ASN A 289 -8.46 -14.21 8.39
CA ASN A 289 -7.40 -14.56 9.33
C ASN A 289 -6.00 -14.20 8.81
N ASP A 290 -5.89 -13.84 7.54
CA ASP A 290 -4.64 -13.64 6.84
C ASP A 290 -4.08 -12.22 6.97
N PHE A 291 -4.87 -11.31 7.55
CA PHE A 291 -4.43 -9.95 7.83
C PHE A 291 -4.98 -9.40 9.15
N GLY A 292 -4.25 -8.47 9.74
CA GLY A 292 -4.71 -7.58 10.80
C GLY A 292 -5.21 -6.25 10.22
N TYR A 293 -6.12 -5.60 10.93
CA TYR A 293 -6.71 -4.35 10.50
C TYR A 293 -6.81 -3.30 11.60
N LEU A 294 -6.73 -2.04 11.21
CA LEU A 294 -6.95 -0.86 12.05
C LEU A 294 -7.78 0.16 11.25
N PHE A 295 -9.00 0.43 11.69
CA PHE A 295 -9.93 1.38 11.07
C PHE A 295 -10.17 2.55 11.99
N ILE A 296 -10.25 3.75 11.42
CA ILE A 296 -10.56 4.98 12.14
C ILE A 296 -11.82 5.57 11.50
N THR A 297 -12.86 5.75 12.32
CA THR A 297 -14.11 6.35 11.85
C THR A 297 -14.02 7.88 11.79
N PRO A 298 -14.96 8.56 11.08
CA PRO A 298 -15.02 10.03 11.09
C PRO A 298 -15.16 10.65 12.49
N GLN A 299 -15.68 9.91 13.47
CA GLN A 299 -15.83 10.33 14.86
C GLN A 299 -14.60 10.03 15.73
N GLY A 300 -13.52 9.45 15.14
CA GLY A 300 -12.30 9.10 15.86
C GLY A 300 -12.36 7.74 16.57
N GLU A 301 -13.41 6.93 16.38
CA GLU A 301 -13.47 5.58 16.94
C GLU A 301 -12.39 4.70 16.26
N VAL A 302 -11.58 4.04 17.08
CA VAL A 302 -10.54 3.10 16.64
C VAL A 302 -11.09 1.67 16.71
N ILE A 303 -11.17 1.00 15.57
CA ILE A 303 -11.63 -0.39 15.46
C ILE A 303 -10.48 -1.24 14.93
N LYS A 304 -10.10 -2.29 15.64
CA LYS A 304 -8.97 -3.16 15.26
C LYS A 304 -9.28 -4.63 15.44
N GLY A 305 -8.55 -5.47 14.72
CA GLY A 305 -8.58 -6.92 14.89
C GLY A 305 -7.37 -7.60 14.27
N ASN A 306 -6.98 -8.73 14.82
CA ASN A 306 -5.85 -9.57 14.42
C ASN A 306 -4.47 -8.87 14.34
N LEU A 307 -4.33 -7.62 14.83
CA LEU A 307 -3.06 -6.87 14.74
C LEU A 307 -1.93 -7.56 15.51
N GLU A 308 -2.24 -8.12 16.67
CA GLU A 308 -1.28 -8.76 17.59
C GLU A 308 -0.56 -9.96 16.98
N LYS A 309 -1.10 -10.54 15.90
CA LYS A 309 -0.44 -11.62 15.14
C LYS A 309 0.80 -11.11 14.40
N PHE A 310 0.80 -9.86 13.97
CA PHE A 310 1.78 -9.28 13.06
C PHE A 310 2.64 -8.22 13.71
N VAL A 311 2.05 -7.42 14.60
CA VAL A 311 2.69 -6.24 15.19
C VAL A 311 2.42 -6.15 16.69
N SER A 312 3.34 -5.48 17.42
CA SER A 312 3.02 -4.77 18.67
C SER A 312 2.79 -3.30 18.35
N HIS A 313 2.10 -2.59 19.20
CA HIS A 313 1.79 -1.17 18.99
C HIS A 313 1.87 -0.39 20.29
N SER A 314 2.18 0.92 20.22
CA SER A 314 1.99 1.87 21.30
C SER A 314 0.49 2.04 21.59
N GLN A 315 0.14 2.66 22.72
CA GLN A 315 -1.28 2.98 23.00
C GLN A 315 -1.84 3.88 21.89
N PHE A 316 -3.15 3.67 21.61
CA PHE A 316 -3.90 4.51 20.66
C PHE A 316 -4.41 5.76 21.36
#